data_881b48d345b6967497718c8bb9d7d7fe
#
_entry.id   881b48d345b6967497718c8bb9d7d7fe
#
_cell.length_a   1.000
_cell.length_b   1.000
_cell.length_c   1.000
_cell.angle_alpha   90.00
_cell.angle_beta   90.00
_cell.angle_gamma   90.00
#
_symmetry.space_group_name_H-M   'P 1'
#
loop_
_entity.id
_entity.type
_entity.pdbx_description
1 polymer ?
#
loop_
_entity_poly.entity_id
_entity_poly.type
_entity_poly.pdbx_seq_one_letter_code
_entity_poly.pdbx_strand_id
1 'polypeptide(L)'
;MQTVSDIKKRLSAASAEEFAVLERSLCADTRKGVQSALAVAKRRLAAEQAERERVAQLYAYQERITKGALTVGLDEVGRGPLAGPLTVGAVVLRKDAPQIEGLNDSKQVSEAHRPALAETVKERALAWAIVNIEPAEIDECGMTACLRKAFRQAIAEIESQGVKPEVVLLDGNPLHLDPREMNVVHGDARCASISAASLIAKVSRDALMVSYEDEYPGYDFASSKGYGSARHRQTIAEKGLTPIHRVSFCQNFLQESLFG
;
A
#
# COMPACT_ATOMS: atom_id res chain seq x y z
N MET A 1 7.48 -15.66 -45.28
CA MET A 1 8.11 -14.57 -44.46
C MET A 1 7.08 -14.11 -43.43
N GLN A 2 7.38 -14.07 -42.14
CA GLN A 2 6.41 -13.57 -41.15
C GLN A 2 6.16 -12.06 -41.35
N THR A 3 4.92 -11.65 -41.14
CA THR A 3 4.58 -10.22 -41.23
C THR A 3 5.13 -9.45 -40.04
N VAL A 4 5.34 -8.15 -40.19
CA VAL A 4 5.76 -7.27 -39.05
C VAL A 4 4.74 -7.33 -37.90
N SER A 5 3.45 -7.48 -38.22
CA SER A 5 2.37 -7.59 -37.24
C SER A 5 2.49 -8.85 -36.39
N ASP A 6 2.73 -9.99 -37.03
CA ASP A 6 2.91 -11.29 -36.33
C ASP A 6 4.12 -11.27 -35.41
N ILE A 7 5.25 -10.70 -35.89
CA ILE A 7 6.47 -10.53 -35.10
C ILE A 7 6.20 -9.64 -33.88
N LYS A 8 5.52 -8.50 -34.04
CA LYS A 8 5.16 -7.61 -32.92
C LYS A 8 4.32 -8.35 -31.88
N LYS A 9 3.29 -9.08 -32.30
CA LYS A 9 2.44 -9.86 -31.41
C LYS A 9 3.24 -10.92 -30.62
N ARG A 10 4.15 -11.62 -31.29
CA ARG A 10 5.02 -12.61 -30.62
C ARG A 10 5.95 -11.95 -29.63
N LEU A 11 6.62 -10.85 -29.99
CA LEU A 11 7.55 -10.15 -29.12
C LEU A 11 6.84 -9.50 -27.91
N SER A 12 5.61 -9.03 -28.06
CA SER A 12 4.84 -8.43 -26.94
C SER A 12 4.45 -9.46 -25.87
N ALA A 13 4.28 -10.74 -26.25
CA ALA A 13 3.91 -11.82 -25.35
C ALA A 13 5.09 -12.70 -24.90
N ALA A 14 6.28 -12.52 -25.50
CA ALA A 14 7.42 -13.39 -25.28
C ALA A 14 7.94 -13.31 -23.83
N SER A 15 8.24 -14.46 -23.24
CA SER A 15 9.05 -14.60 -22.02
C SER A 15 10.50 -14.18 -22.28
N ALA A 16 11.32 -14.05 -21.24
CA ALA A 16 12.75 -13.74 -21.39
C ALA A 16 13.50 -14.78 -22.23
N GLU A 17 13.18 -16.06 -22.04
CA GLU A 17 13.80 -17.18 -22.80
C GLU A 17 13.36 -17.14 -24.26
N GLU A 18 12.07 -16.96 -24.53
CA GLU A 18 11.52 -16.86 -25.89
C GLU A 18 12.07 -15.62 -26.60
N PHE A 19 12.21 -14.49 -25.88
CA PHE A 19 12.79 -13.27 -26.43
C PHE A 19 14.24 -13.49 -26.85
N ALA A 20 15.05 -14.17 -26.06
CA ALA A 20 16.45 -14.45 -26.41
C ALA A 20 16.57 -15.30 -27.70
N VAL A 21 15.62 -16.20 -27.96
CA VAL A 21 15.53 -16.98 -29.21
C VAL A 21 15.11 -16.07 -30.37
N LEU A 22 14.06 -15.28 -30.16
CA LEU A 22 13.54 -14.34 -31.17
C LEU A 22 14.56 -13.26 -31.54
N GLU A 23 15.24 -12.68 -30.56
CA GLU A 23 16.29 -11.67 -30.79
C GLU A 23 17.39 -12.21 -31.70
N ARG A 24 17.88 -13.43 -31.43
CA ARG A 24 18.87 -14.09 -32.30
C ARG A 24 18.38 -14.35 -33.72
N SER A 25 17.12 -14.77 -33.86
CA SER A 25 16.53 -15.08 -35.18
C SER A 25 16.18 -13.82 -35.99
N LEU A 26 15.96 -12.69 -35.32
CA LEU A 26 15.53 -11.42 -35.94
C LEU A 26 16.64 -10.37 -35.98
N CYS A 27 17.87 -10.68 -35.51
CA CYS A 27 18.98 -9.73 -35.45
C CYS A 27 19.36 -9.15 -36.82
N ALA A 28 19.19 -9.92 -37.90
CA ALA A 28 19.47 -9.49 -39.29
C ALA A 28 18.26 -8.84 -39.99
N ASP A 29 17.09 -8.75 -39.32
CA ASP A 29 15.88 -8.15 -39.91
C ASP A 29 15.95 -6.61 -39.83
N THR A 30 16.19 -5.95 -40.97
CA THR A 30 16.37 -4.50 -41.06
C THR A 30 15.07 -3.70 -41.09
N ARG A 31 13.91 -4.36 -41.08
CA ARG A 31 12.61 -3.67 -41.09
C ARG A 31 12.44 -2.83 -39.83
N LYS A 32 12.25 -1.51 -39.97
CA LYS A 32 12.10 -0.57 -38.83
C LYS A 32 11.07 -1.02 -37.81
N GLY A 33 9.95 -1.61 -38.26
CA GLY A 33 8.88 -2.11 -37.39
C GLY A 33 9.31 -3.30 -36.54
N VAL A 34 10.22 -4.16 -37.01
CA VAL A 34 10.79 -5.29 -36.27
C VAL A 34 11.80 -4.80 -35.25
N GLN A 35 12.71 -3.92 -35.65
CA GLN A 35 13.73 -3.35 -34.75
C GLN A 35 13.09 -2.55 -33.58
N SER A 36 12.05 -1.77 -33.89
CA SER A 36 11.26 -1.06 -32.87
C SER A 36 10.59 -2.05 -31.88
N ALA A 37 10.01 -3.14 -32.39
CA ALA A 37 9.37 -4.14 -31.54
C ALA A 37 10.37 -4.91 -30.65
N LEU A 38 11.56 -5.23 -31.18
CA LEU A 38 12.64 -5.81 -30.39
C LEU A 38 13.06 -4.87 -29.25
N ALA A 39 13.27 -3.59 -29.54
CA ALA A 39 13.65 -2.60 -28.53
C ALA A 39 12.57 -2.40 -27.45
N VAL A 40 11.30 -2.44 -27.83
CA VAL A 40 10.16 -2.36 -26.87
C VAL A 40 10.12 -3.61 -25.99
N ALA A 41 10.21 -4.81 -26.58
CA ALA A 41 10.19 -6.06 -25.82
C ALA A 41 11.39 -6.16 -24.86
N LYS A 42 12.58 -5.77 -25.30
CA LYS A 42 13.78 -5.73 -24.46
C LYS A 42 13.61 -4.81 -23.25
N ARG A 43 13.06 -3.61 -23.45
CA ARG A 43 12.78 -2.67 -22.34
C ARG A 43 11.74 -3.22 -21.38
N ARG A 44 10.66 -3.84 -21.89
CA ARG A 44 9.65 -4.48 -21.04
C ARG A 44 10.27 -5.56 -20.14
N LEU A 45 11.02 -6.49 -20.74
CA LEU A 45 11.63 -7.59 -19.99
C LEU A 45 12.69 -7.12 -18.99
N ALA A 46 13.45 -6.08 -19.33
CA ALA A 46 14.40 -5.46 -18.40
C ALA A 46 13.66 -4.80 -17.20
N ALA A 47 12.54 -4.14 -17.45
CA ALA A 47 11.72 -3.54 -16.39
C ALA A 47 11.09 -4.62 -15.50
N GLU A 48 10.56 -5.70 -16.07
CA GLU A 48 10.01 -6.84 -15.33
C GLU A 48 11.08 -7.53 -14.46
N GLN A 49 12.29 -7.67 -14.98
CA GLN A 49 13.41 -8.25 -14.23
C GLN A 49 13.83 -7.32 -13.07
N ALA A 50 13.98 -6.03 -13.33
CA ALA A 50 14.32 -5.05 -12.30
C ALA A 50 13.25 -5.00 -11.18
N GLU A 51 11.97 -5.14 -11.54
CA GLU A 51 10.88 -5.19 -10.57
C GLU A 51 10.93 -6.46 -9.72
N ARG A 52 11.20 -7.63 -10.31
CA ARG A 52 11.40 -8.88 -9.56
C ARG A 52 12.58 -8.78 -8.59
N GLU A 53 13.70 -8.21 -9.04
CA GLU A 53 14.88 -8.00 -8.20
C GLU A 53 14.56 -7.04 -7.04
N ARG A 54 13.83 -5.96 -7.30
CA ARG A 54 13.41 -5.02 -6.26
C ARG A 54 12.53 -5.72 -5.21
N VAL A 55 11.53 -6.50 -5.65
CA VAL A 55 10.67 -7.26 -4.74
C VAL A 55 11.50 -8.26 -3.93
N ALA A 56 12.40 -9.00 -4.57
CA ALA A 56 13.29 -9.93 -3.90
C ALA A 56 14.14 -9.25 -2.80
N GLN A 57 14.55 -8.00 -3.01
CA GLN A 57 15.27 -7.21 -2.01
C GLN A 57 14.42 -6.90 -0.77
N LEU A 58 13.10 -6.67 -0.90
CA LEU A 58 12.20 -6.46 0.27
C LEU A 58 12.19 -7.70 1.17
N TYR A 59 12.06 -8.89 0.58
CA TYR A 59 12.06 -10.15 1.32
C TYR A 59 13.44 -10.44 1.92
N ALA A 60 14.51 -10.29 1.14
CA ALA A 60 15.88 -10.53 1.62
C ALA A 60 16.30 -9.57 2.74
N TYR A 61 15.90 -8.30 2.66
CA TYR A 61 16.15 -7.34 3.74
C TYR A 61 15.43 -7.74 5.02
N GLN A 62 14.14 -8.05 4.93
CA GLN A 62 13.35 -8.52 6.08
C GLN A 62 13.95 -9.78 6.70
N GLU A 63 14.24 -10.81 5.90
CA GLU A 63 14.85 -12.06 6.36
C GLU A 63 16.16 -11.81 7.12
N ARG A 64 16.99 -10.92 6.60
CA ARG A 64 18.28 -10.56 7.21
C ARG A 64 18.11 -9.92 8.60
N ILE A 65 17.20 -8.92 8.73
CA ILE A 65 17.06 -8.19 10.00
C ILE A 65 16.32 -9.01 11.06
N THR A 66 15.40 -9.88 10.67
CA THR A 66 14.62 -10.72 11.57
C THR A 66 15.28 -12.08 11.81
N LYS A 67 16.41 -12.38 11.14
CA LYS A 67 17.11 -13.67 11.17
C LYS A 67 16.18 -14.86 10.86
N GLY A 68 15.23 -14.64 9.98
CA GLY A 68 14.26 -15.65 9.60
C GLY A 68 13.15 -15.91 10.63
N ALA A 69 12.98 -15.09 11.64
CA ALA A 69 11.90 -15.23 12.61
C ALA A 69 10.52 -15.02 11.98
N LEU A 70 9.47 -15.64 12.51
CA LEU A 70 8.10 -15.39 12.07
C LEU A 70 7.74 -13.95 12.43
N THR A 71 7.37 -13.17 11.41
CA THR A 71 7.32 -11.72 11.51
C THR A 71 5.96 -11.18 11.09
N VAL A 72 5.38 -10.31 11.91
CA VAL A 72 4.27 -9.44 11.49
C VAL A 72 4.81 -8.06 11.12
N GLY A 73 4.45 -7.55 9.94
CA GLY A 73 4.69 -6.17 9.53
C GLY A 73 3.43 -5.34 9.76
N LEU A 74 3.60 -4.13 10.27
CA LEU A 74 2.52 -3.19 10.55
C LEU A 74 2.83 -1.82 9.94
N ASP A 75 1.78 -1.19 9.41
CA ASP A 75 1.83 0.18 8.93
C ASP A 75 0.47 0.86 9.13
N GLU A 76 0.47 2.20 9.17
CA GLU A 76 -0.74 2.98 9.32
C GLU A 76 -1.01 3.92 8.16
N VAL A 77 -2.28 4.23 7.95
CA VAL A 77 -2.77 5.26 7.04
C VAL A 77 -3.82 6.13 7.72
N GLY A 78 -3.87 7.39 7.36
CA GLY A 78 -4.91 8.28 7.88
C GLY A 78 -4.55 9.01 9.16
N ARG A 79 -3.27 9.30 9.46
CA ARG A 79 -2.88 10.15 10.61
C ARG A 79 -3.26 11.61 10.44
N GLY A 80 -3.07 12.17 9.25
CA GLY A 80 -3.19 13.61 8.99
C GLY A 80 -4.51 14.14 8.40
N PRO A 81 -5.47 13.31 7.90
CA PRO A 81 -6.73 13.79 7.39
C PRO A 81 -7.60 14.47 8.44
N LEU A 82 -8.48 15.39 7.97
CA LEU A 82 -9.50 16.08 8.77
C LEU A 82 -10.70 15.17 9.08
N ALA A 83 -10.91 14.12 8.27
CA ALA A 83 -12.03 13.19 8.39
C ALA A 83 -11.62 11.74 8.13
N GLY A 84 -12.42 10.82 8.66
CA GLY A 84 -12.26 9.39 8.53
C GLY A 84 -11.32 8.77 9.57
N PRO A 85 -11.30 7.44 9.66
CA PRO A 85 -10.57 6.72 10.68
C PRO A 85 -9.05 6.78 10.49
N LEU A 86 -8.33 6.50 11.58
CA LEU A 86 -6.97 5.98 11.53
C LEU A 86 -7.06 4.49 11.25
N THR A 87 -6.37 4.00 10.22
CA THR A 87 -6.39 2.59 9.82
C THR A 87 -5.00 2.00 9.92
N VAL A 88 -4.89 0.86 10.60
CA VAL A 88 -3.66 0.06 10.71
C VAL A 88 -3.86 -1.25 9.97
N GLY A 89 -2.89 -1.62 9.15
CA GLY A 89 -2.76 -2.95 8.56
C GLY A 89 -1.70 -3.78 9.31
N ALA A 90 -1.92 -5.07 9.39
CA ALA A 90 -0.96 -6.04 9.88
C ALA A 90 -0.92 -7.25 8.94
N VAL A 91 0.29 -7.71 8.58
CA VAL A 91 0.46 -8.84 7.66
C VAL A 91 1.60 -9.75 8.13
N VAL A 92 1.32 -11.04 8.18
CA VAL A 92 2.32 -12.10 8.30
C VAL A 92 2.40 -12.82 6.96
N LEU A 93 3.54 -12.74 6.29
CA LEU A 93 3.76 -13.43 5.01
C LEU A 93 4.19 -14.88 5.25
N ARG A 94 3.80 -15.77 4.33
CA ARG A 94 4.26 -17.17 4.33
C ARG A 94 5.71 -17.24 3.86
N LYS A 95 6.55 -18.00 4.53
CA LYS A 95 7.95 -18.20 4.14
C LYS A 95 8.12 -19.11 2.94
N ASP A 96 7.23 -20.06 2.79
CA ASP A 96 7.22 -21.13 1.76
C ASP A 96 6.40 -20.77 0.51
N ALA A 97 5.82 -19.58 0.48
CA ALA A 97 5.03 -19.12 -0.65
C ALA A 97 5.86 -18.27 -1.63
N PRO A 98 5.50 -18.24 -2.92
CA PRO A 98 6.10 -17.34 -3.88
C PRO A 98 5.99 -15.86 -3.43
N GLN A 99 7.02 -15.09 -3.73
CA GLN A 99 7.01 -13.65 -3.48
C GLN A 99 5.85 -12.97 -4.22
N ILE A 100 5.26 -11.95 -3.61
CA ILE A 100 4.15 -11.21 -4.20
C ILE A 100 4.74 -10.18 -5.16
N GLU A 101 4.60 -10.44 -6.46
CA GLU A 101 5.05 -9.52 -7.51
C GLU A 101 4.32 -8.17 -7.41
N GLY A 102 5.03 -7.08 -7.70
CA GLY A 102 4.48 -5.72 -7.63
C GLY A 102 4.34 -5.15 -6.21
N LEU A 103 4.69 -5.92 -5.17
CA LEU A 103 4.64 -5.44 -3.79
C LEU A 103 5.59 -4.25 -3.61
N ASN A 104 5.06 -3.12 -3.13
CA ASN A 104 5.79 -1.87 -2.96
C ASN A 104 5.10 -1.00 -1.90
N ASP A 105 5.76 0.10 -1.47
CA ASP A 105 5.09 1.20 -0.79
C ASP A 105 3.78 1.54 -1.53
N SER A 106 2.68 1.61 -0.78
CA SER A 106 1.35 1.81 -1.36
C SER A 106 1.23 3.05 -2.24
N LYS A 107 2.04 4.09 -2.00
CA LYS A 107 2.08 5.32 -2.81
C LYS A 107 2.79 5.13 -4.16
N GLN A 108 3.67 4.10 -4.27
CA GLN A 108 4.38 3.75 -5.50
C GLN A 108 3.57 2.79 -6.38
N VAL A 109 2.60 2.08 -5.84
CA VAL A 109 1.65 1.26 -6.60
C VAL A 109 0.58 2.17 -7.19
N SER A 110 0.30 2.04 -8.50
CA SER A 110 -0.75 2.86 -9.12
C SER A 110 -2.13 2.57 -8.51
N GLU A 111 -2.97 3.59 -8.40
CA GLU A 111 -4.30 3.50 -7.78
C GLU A 111 -5.14 2.37 -8.39
N ALA A 112 -5.07 2.19 -9.71
CA ALA A 112 -5.80 1.15 -10.43
C ALA A 112 -5.33 -0.28 -10.08
N HIS A 113 -4.08 -0.48 -9.69
CA HIS A 113 -3.53 -1.80 -9.38
C HIS A 113 -3.60 -2.16 -7.89
N ARG A 114 -3.73 -1.15 -7.00
CA ARG A 114 -3.75 -1.40 -5.54
C ARG A 114 -4.81 -2.41 -5.09
N PRO A 115 -6.09 -2.36 -5.56
CA PRO A 115 -7.10 -3.30 -5.08
C PRO A 115 -6.77 -4.76 -5.40
N ALA A 116 -6.39 -5.06 -6.64
CA ALA A 116 -6.03 -6.41 -7.05
C ALA A 116 -4.80 -6.95 -6.30
N LEU A 117 -3.80 -6.09 -6.09
CA LEU A 117 -2.60 -6.45 -5.35
C LEU A 117 -2.90 -6.67 -3.85
N ALA A 118 -3.79 -5.85 -3.26
CA ALA A 118 -4.22 -6.02 -1.86
C ALA A 118 -4.97 -7.35 -1.64
N GLU A 119 -5.82 -7.76 -2.58
CA GLU A 119 -6.47 -9.08 -2.52
C GLU A 119 -5.43 -10.20 -2.66
N THR A 120 -4.45 -10.07 -3.56
CA THR A 120 -3.34 -11.04 -3.66
C THR A 120 -2.56 -11.13 -2.34
N VAL A 121 -2.33 -10.01 -1.64
CA VAL A 121 -1.70 -10.02 -0.31
C VAL A 121 -2.54 -10.81 0.69
N LYS A 122 -3.85 -10.54 0.79
CA LYS A 122 -4.76 -11.23 1.72
C LYS A 122 -4.83 -12.73 1.46
N GLU A 123 -4.91 -13.14 0.19
CA GLU A 123 -4.95 -14.55 -0.21
C GLU A 123 -3.66 -15.31 0.12
N ARG A 124 -2.51 -14.65 -0.03
CA ARG A 124 -1.19 -15.28 0.13
C ARG A 124 -0.59 -15.12 1.53
N ALA A 125 -1.11 -14.21 2.33
CA ALA A 125 -0.66 -14.05 3.71
C ALA A 125 -0.94 -15.31 4.54
N LEU A 126 -0.13 -15.54 5.57
CA LEU A 126 -0.41 -16.53 6.61
C LEU A 126 -1.53 -16.02 7.53
N ALA A 127 -1.49 -14.73 7.86
CA ALA A 127 -2.51 -14.01 8.61
C ALA A 127 -2.45 -12.52 8.24
N TRP A 128 -3.58 -11.84 8.33
CA TRP A 128 -3.65 -10.40 8.17
C TRP A 128 -4.77 -9.81 9.03
N ALA A 129 -4.64 -8.54 9.38
CA ALA A 129 -5.65 -7.79 10.10
C ALA A 129 -5.71 -6.33 9.62
N ILE A 130 -6.89 -5.72 9.76
CA ILE A 130 -7.12 -4.30 9.52
C ILE A 130 -7.91 -3.76 10.71
N VAL A 131 -7.35 -2.74 11.37
CA VAL A 131 -7.97 -2.09 12.54
C VAL A 131 -8.24 -0.63 12.22
N ASN A 132 -9.45 -0.18 12.48
CA ASN A 132 -9.85 1.21 12.37
C ASN A 132 -10.07 1.81 13.76
N ILE A 133 -9.58 3.03 13.97
CA ILE A 133 -9.93 3.86 15.13
C ILE A 133 -10.73 5.04 14.62
N GLU A 134 -11.93 5.19 15.16
CA GLU A 134 -12.90 6.17 14.70
C GLU A 134 -12.51 7.61 15.08
N PRO A 135 -12.97 8.62 14.31
CA PRO A 135 -12.66 10.03 14.54
C PRO A 135 -12.96 10.51 15.96
N ALA A 136 -14.09 10.10 16.54
CA ALA A 136 -14.48 10.49 17.89
C ALA A 136 -13.45 10.02 18.95
N GLU A 137 -12.92 8.81 18.81
CA GLU A 137 -11.89 8.30 19.72
C GLU A 137 -10.55 9.04 19.53
N ILE A 138 -10.24 9.44 18.28
CA ILE A 138 -9.04 10.24 18.01
C ILE A 138 -9.14 11.61 18.69
N ASP A 139 -10.31 12.22 18.68
CA ASP A 139 -10.56 13.50 19.34
C ASP A 139 -10.48 13.37 20.87
N GLU A 140 -10.98 12.28 21.44
CA GLU A 140 -10.97 12.00 22.88
C GLU A 140 -9.58 11.65 23.42
N CYS A 141 -8.90 10.70 22.77
CA CYS A 141 -7.66 10.09 23.29
C CYS A 141 -6.38 10.68 22.68
N GLY A 142 -6.49 11.38 21.54
CA GLY A 142 -5.40 11.88 20.75
C GLY A 142 -4.71 10.83 19.88
N MET A 143 -4.07 11.30 18.82
CA MET A 143 -3.51 10.46 17.74
C MET A 143 -2.49 9.43 18.23
N THR A 144 -1.61 9.79 19.16
CA THR A 144 -0.56 8.88 19.64
C THR A 144 -1.11 7.70 20.43
N ALA A 145 -2.10 7.94 21.29
CA ALA A 145 -2.76 6.89 22.06
C ALA A 145 -3.55 5.95 21.14
N CYS A 146 -4.29 6.51 20.18
CA CYS A 146 -5.04 5.78 19.17
C CYS A 146 -4.14 4.91 18.29
N LEU A 147 -2.99 5.43 17.86
CA LEU A 147 -2.02 4.67 17.09
C LEU A 147 -1.50 3.46 17.86
N ARG A 148 -1.09 3.66 19.11
CA ARG A 148 -0.65 2.56 19.99
C ARG A 148 -1.74 1.52 20.22
N LYS A 149 -2.99 1.95 20.42
CA LYS A 149 -4.15 1.06 20.57
C LYS A 149 -4.36 0.24 19.30
N ALA A 150 -4.39 0.88 18.13
CA ALA A 150 -4.63 0.21 16.85
C ALA A 150 -3.55 -0.85 16.55
N PHE A 151 -2.28 -0.54 16.79
CA PHE A 151 -1.20 -1.52 16.59
C PHE A 151 -1.34 -2.73 17.53
N ARG A 152 -1.64 -2.50 18.82
CA ARG A 152 -1.85 -3.62 19.77
C ARG A 152 -3.05 -4.48 19.37
N GLN A 153 -4.13 -3.87 18.93
CA GLN A 153 -5.31 -4.60 18.45
C GLN A 153 -4.98 -5.42 17.20
N ALA A 154 -4.24 -4.85 16.25
CA ALA A 154 -3.85 -5.55 15.04
C ALA A 154 -2.94 -6.77 15.33
N ILE A 155 -2.01 -6.65 16.29
CA ILE A 155 -1.20 -7.79 16.76
C ILE A 155 -2.10 -8.86 17.42
N ALA A 156 -3.01 -8.45 18.30
CA ALA A 156 -3.93 -9.38 18.97
C ALA A 156 -4.85 -10.10 17.96
N GLU A 157 -5.31 -9.43 16.92
CA GLU A 157 -6.10 -10.05 15.85
C GLU A 157 -5.29 -11.09 15.04
N ILE A 158 -4.01 -10.82 14.76
CA ILE A 158 -3.11 -11.82 14.17
C ILE A 158 -2.96 -13.04 15.08
N GLU A 159 -2.75 -12.81 16.38
CA GLU A 159 -2.56 -13.89 17.36
C GLU A 159 -3.85 -14.70 17.58
N SER A 160 -5.02 -14.08 17.48
CA SER A 160 -6.33 -14.76 17.54
C SER A 160 -6.57 -15.73 16.38
N GLN A 161 -5.90 -15.52 15.24
CA GLN A 161 -5.91 -16.44 14.09
C GLN A 161 -4.96 -17.65 14.29
N GLY A 162 -4.35 -17.80 15.47
CA GLY A 162 -3.43 -18.90 15.80
C GLY A 162 -1.99 -18.66 15.34
N VAL A 163 -1.67 -17.50 14.79
CA VAL A 163 -0.33 -17.12 14.33
C VAL A 163 0.37 -16.35 15.44
N LYS A 164 1.57 -16.79 15.86
CA LYS A 164 2.34 -16.17 16.93
C LYS A 164 3.65 -15.58 16.37
N PRO A 165 3.68 -14.31 15.98
CA PRO A 165 4.88 -13.66 15.48
C PRO A 165 5.95 -13.58 16.58
N GLU A 166 7.20 -13.84 16.21
CA GLU A 166 8.38 -13.70 17.07
C GLU A 166 8.96 -12.29 16.98
N VAL A 167 8.70 -11.58 15.87
CA VAL A 167 9.15 -10.20 15.61
C VAL A 167 7.94 -9.37 15.13
N VAL A 168 7.85 -8.16 15.66
CA VAL A 168 6.86 -7.15 15.29
C VAL A 168 7.59 -6.00 14.59
N LEU A 169 7.49 -5.94 13.26
CA LEU A 169 8.09 -4.87 12.47
C LEU A 169 7.12 -3.70 12.32
N LEU A 170 7.56 -2.51 12.70
CA LEU A 170 6.82 -1.26 12.54
C LEU A 170 7.52 -0.34 11.54
N ASP A 171 6.75 0.35 10.70
CA ASP A 171 7.30 1.47 9.96
C ASP A 171 7.58 2.66 10.88
N GLY A 172 8.70 3.36 10.61
CA GLY A 172 9.06 4.62 11.27
C GLY A 172 9.62 4.49 12.69
N ASN A 173 9.18 5.39 13.57
CA ASN A 173 9.77 5.58 14.89
C ASN A 173 9.25 4.57 15.94
N PRO A 174 10.06 4.25 16.98
CA PRO A 174 9.64 3.39 18.06
C PRO A 174 8.38 3.88 18.79
N LEU A 175 7.45 2.98 19.01
CA LEU A 175 6.25 3.22 19.79
C LEU A 175 6.28 2.55 21.18
N HIS A 176 7.22 1.61 21.38
CA HIS A 176 7.38 0.86 22.63
C HIS A 176 6.08 0.19 23.10
N LEU A 177 5.38 -0.46 22.16
CA LEU A 177 4.08 -1.09 22.43
C LEU A 177 4.14 -2.59 22.68
N ASP A 178 5.21 -3.25 22.22
CA ASP A 178 5.40 -4.71 22.34
C ASP A 178 6.89 -5.02 22.54
N PRO A 179 7.26 -5.99 23.38
CA PRO A 179 8.68 -6.35 23.61
C PRO A 179 9.38 -6.93 22.37
N ARG A 180 8.62 -7.41 21.39
CA ARG A 180 9.12 -7.94 20.10
C ARG A 180 9.29 -6.86 19.04
N GLU A 181 9.03 -5.59 19.39
CA GLU A 181 9.04 -4.46 18.44
C GLU A 181 10.43 -4.22 17.87
N MET A 182 10.48 -4.10 16.55
CA MET A 182 11.64 -3.67 15.77
C MET A 182 11.18 -2.64 14.75
N ASN A 183 11.80 -1.47 14.78
CA ASN A 183 11.42 -0.35 13.91
C ASN A 183 12.32 -0.27 12.69
N VAL A 184 11.72 0.02 11.56
CA VAL A 184 12.42 0.18 10.28
C VAL A 184 11.99 1.50 9.66
N VAL A 185 12.94 2.43 9.56
CA VAL A 185 12.71 3.70 8.87
C VAL A 185 12.49 3.44 7.38
N HIS A 186 11.39 3.96 6.82
CA HIS A 186 10.91 3.64 5.47
C HIS A 186 10.70 2.15 5.27
N GLY A 187 10.11 1.48 6.24
CA GLY A 187 9.86 0.05 6.24
C GLY A 187 8.90 -0.38 5.13
N ASP A 188 7.94 0.46 4.79
CA ASP A 188 7.01 0.30 3.67
C ASP A 188 7.72 0.14 2.31
N ALA A 189 8.88 0.74 2.14
CA ALA A 189 9.73 0.62 0.94
C ALA A 189 10.86 -0.43 1.08
N ARG A 190 11.04 -1.06 2.25
CA ARG A 190 12.21 -1.91 2.56
C ARG A 190 11.88 -3.31 3.06
N CYS A 191 10.72 -3.52 3.68
CA CYS A 191 10.31 -4.78 4.28
C CYS A 191 9.03 -5.30 3.65
N ALA A 192 9.02 -6.54 3.18
CA ALA A 192 7.90 -7.13 2.46
C ALA A 192 6.60 -7.14 3.28
N SER A 193 6.64 -7.51 4.58
CA SER A 193 5.45 -7.54 5.43
C SER A 193 4.92 -6.15 5.77
N ILE A 194 5.80 -5.14 5.93
CA ILE A 194 5.38 -3.75 6.13
C ILE A 194 4.76 -3.19 4.84
N SER A 195 5.39 -3.41 3.66
CA SER A 195 4.82 -3.02 2.36
C SER A 195 3.42 -3.63 2.15
N ALA A 196 3.24 -4.91 2.52
CA ALA A 196 1.96 -5.59 2.44
C ALA A 196 0.91 -4.98 3.38
N ALA A 197 1.31 -4.65 4.61
CA ALA A 197 0.46 -4.00 5.61
C ALA A 197 0.03 -2.60 5.15
N SER A 198 0.97 -1.79 4.65
CA SER A 198 0.72 -0.48 4.04
C SER A 198 -0.33 -0.55 2.94
N LEU A 199 -0.19 -1.51 2.04
CA LEU A 199 -1.09 -1.67 0.90
C LEU A 199 -2.51 -2.03 1.32
N ILE A 200 -2.70 -3.03 2.20
CA ILE A 200 -4.05 -3.44 2.63
C ILE A 200 -4.73 -2.36 3.48
N ALA A 201 -3.99 -1.66 4.34
CA ALA A 201 -4.50 -0.53 5.10
C ALA A 201 -4.95 0.60 4.18
N LYS A 202 -4.13 0.96 3.20
CA LYS A 202 -4.42 2.02 2.21
C LYS A 202 -5.66 1.70 1.40
N VAL A 203 -5.76 0.50 0.84
CA VAL A 203 -6.91 0.08 0.02
C VAL A 203 -8.19 0.06 0.86
N SER A 204 -8.15 -0.49 2.06
CA SER A 204 -9.32 -0.55 2.95
C SER A 204 -9.80 0.84 3.34
N ARG A 205 -8.89 1.73 3.77
CA ARG A 205 -9.27 3.09 4.17
C ARG A 205 -9.78 3.91 2.99
N ASP A 206 -9.12 3.82 1.84
CA ASP A 206 -9.54 4.57 0.65
C ASP A 206 -10.94 4.14 0.17
N ALA A 207 -11.24 2.84 0.21
CA ALA A 207 -12.57 2.31 -0.12
C ALA A 207 -13.64 2.84 0.86
N LEU A 208 -13.34 2.88 2.16
CA LEU A 208 -14.23 3.45 3.17
C LEU A 208 -14.45 4.96 2.92
N MET A 209 -13.39 5.71 2.60
CA MET A 209 -13.54 7.14 2.29
C MET A 209 -14.35 7.39 1.01
N VAL A 210 -14.26 6.49 0.03
CA VAL A 210 -15.12 6.56 -1.17
C VAL A 210 -16.58 6.32 -0.80
N SER A 211 -16.89 5.33 0.05
CA SER A 211 -18.28 5.08 0.50
C SER A 211 -18.87 6.25 1.29
N TYR A 212 -18.06 6.97 2.04
CA TYR A 212 -18.53 8.17 2.75
C TYR A 212 -18.91 9.34 1.84
N GLU A 213 -18.47 9.37 0.57
CA GLU A 213 -18.97 10.38 -0.39
C GLU A 213 -20.44 10.23 -0.68
N ASP A 214 -20.95 8.99 -0.68
CA ASP A 214 -22.39 8.70 -0.88
C ASP A 214 -23.22 9.12 0.35
N GLU A 215 -22.67 8.94 1.56
CA GLU A 215 -23.33 9.31 2.81
C GLU A 215 -23.26 10.82 3.11
N TYR A 216 -22.13 11.44 2.79
CA TYR A 216 -21.86 12.87 3.01
C TYR A 216 -21.44 13.57 1.70
N PRO A 217 -22.36 13.79 0.76
CA PRO A 217 -22.01 14.26 -0.57
C PRO A 217 -21.46 15.70 -0.58
N GLY A 218 -20.41 15.88 -1.38
CA GLY A 218 -19.80 17.18 -1.66
C GLY A 218 -18.59 17.53 -0.79
N TYR A 219 -18.22 16.69 0.19
CA TYR A 219 -17.01 16.88 0.99
C TYR A 219 -15.73 16.43 0.30
N ASP A 220 -15.82 15.94 -0.93
CA ASP A 220 -14.65 15.49 -1.72
C ASP A 220 -13.94 14.27 -1.12
N PHE A 221 -14.66 13.44 -0.34
CA PHE A 221 -14.07 12.29 0.33
C PHE A 221 -13.56 11.23 -0.64
N ALA A 222 -14.26 11.03 -1.76
CA ALA A 222 -13.83 10.09 -2.79
C ALA A 222 -12.49 10.47 -3.42
N SER A 223 -12.16 11.76 -3.54
CA SER A 223 -10.91 12.26 -4.11
C SER A 223 -9.87 12.51 -3.00
N SER A 224 -10.21 13.36 -2.04
CA SER A 224 -9.29 13.82 -0.99
C SER A 224 -8.94 12.77 0.05
N LYS A 225 -9.74 11.69 0.14
CA LYS A 225 -9.64 10.67 1.21
C LYS A 225 -9.66 11.27 2.64
N GLY A 226 -10.38 12.39 2.78
CA GLY A 226 -10.53 13.13 4.02
C GLY A 226 -9.41 14.13 4.32
N TYR A 227 -8.41 14.26 3.46
CA TYR A 227 -7.41 15.33 3.61
C TYR A 227 -8.02 16.70 3.32
N GLY A 228 -7.44 17.75 3.89
CA GLY A 228 -7.90 19.13 3.75
C GLY A 228 -7.62 19.73 2.37
N SER A 229 -8.23 19.19 1.30
CA SER A 229 -8.24 19.82 -0.02
C SER A 229 -8.96 21.17 0.04
N ALA A 230 -8.74 22.03 -0.95
CA ALA A 230 -9.44 23.32 -1.01
C ALA A 230 -10.95 23.13 -1.01
N ARG A 231 -11.47 22.14 -1.79
CA ARG A 231 -12.89 21.80 -1.83
C ARG A 231 -13.42 21.28 -0.50
N HIS A 232 -12.68 20.38 0.15
CA HIS A 232 -13.06 19.84 1.46
C HIS A 232 -13.20 20.96 2.51
N ARG A 233 -12.20 21.86 2.61
CA ARG A 233 -12.24 23.00 3.53
C ARG A 233 -13.38 23.97 3.22
N GLN A 234 -13.64 24.26 1.95
CA GLN A 234 -14.74 25.09 1.52
C GLN A 234 -16.08 24.45 1.95
N THR A 235 -16.28 23.15 1.71
CA THR A 235 -17.50 22.47 2.12
C THR A 235 -17.70 22.45 3.64
N ILE A 236 -16.62 22.30 4.42
CA ILE A 236 -16.68 22.45 5.89
C ILE A 236 -17.18 23.86 6.27
N ALA A 237 -16.67 24.91 5.63
CA ALA A 237 -17.12 26.27 5.89
C ALA A 237 -18.60 26.52 5.54
N GLU A 238 -19.08 25.90 4.46
CA GLU A 238 -20.46 26.06 3.97
C GLU A 238 -21.48 25.18 4.72
N LYS A 239 -21.14 23.92 5.02
CA LYS A 239 -22.05 22.90 5.54
C LYS A 239 -21.78 22.44 6.97
N GLY A 240 -20.62 22.85 7.54
CA GLY A 240 -20.16 22.37 8.85
C GLY A 240 -19.47 21.01 8.81
N LEU A 241 -19.28 20.42 9.97
CA LEU A 241 -18.63 19.11 10.13
C LEU A 241 -19.69 17.99 10.08
N THR A 242 -19.28 16.82 9.57
CA THR A 242 -20.02 15.57 9.66
C THR A 242 -19.53 14.73 10.84
N PRO A 243 -20.26 13.66 11.27
CA PRO A 243 -19.80 12.77 12.36
C PRO A 243 -18.44 12.09 12.12
N ILE A 244 -18.00 11.99 10.87
CA ILE A 244 -16.70 11.39 10.54
C ILE A 244 -15.56 12.40 10.52
N HIS A 245 -15.80 13.68 10.82
CA HIS A 245 -14.72 14.65 10.99
C HIS A 245 -14.06 14.53 12.36
N ARG A 246 -12.77 14.84 12.39
CA ARG A 246 -11.98 14.98 13.62
C ARG A 246 -12.06 16.44 14.05
N VAL A 247 -12.88 16.72 15.01
CA VAL A 247 -13.14 18.11 15.48
C VAL A 247 -11.84 18.79 15.91
N SER A 248 -10.98 18.07 16.62
CA SER A 248 -9.67 18.57 17.07
C SER A 248 -8.74 18.98 15.92
N PHE A 249 -8.89 18.41 14.73
CA PHE A 249 -8.09 18.72 13.55
C PHE A 249 -8.69 19.89 12.74
N CYS A 250 -9.96 20.20 12.96
CA CYS A 250 -10.70 21.23 12.21
C CYS A 250 -10.77 22.58 12.93
N GLN A 251 -10.29 22.70 14.17
CA GLN A 251 -10.44 23.91 15.00
C GLN A 251 -9.96 25.20 14.33
N ASN A 252 -8.84 25.17 13.62
CA ASN A 252 -8.29 26.33 12.94
C ASN A 252 -9.22 26.86 11.82
N PHE A 253 -9.92 25.98 11.13
CA PHE A 253 -10.86 26.33 10.04
C PHE A 253 -12.19 26.86 10.57
N LEU A 254 -12.60 26.41 11.76
CA LEU A 254 -13.85 26.87 12.40
C LEU A 254 -13.69 28.27 13.01
N GLN A 255 -12.49 28.61 13.49
CA GLN A 255 -12.23 29.96 14.05
C GLN A 255 -12.19 31.03 12.95
N GLU A 256 -11.60 30.76 11.78
CA GLU A 256 -11.57 31.71 10.68
C GLU A 256 -12.97 32.06 10.15
N SER A 257 -13.93 31.13 10.21
CA SER A 257 -15.32 31.36 9.78
C SER A 257 -16.17 32.19 10.78
N LEU A 258 -15.71 32.36 12.04
CA LEU A 258 -16.40 33.15 13.04
C LEU A 258 -15.96 34.64 13.08
N PHE A 259 -14.88 34.98 12.41
CA PHE A 259 -14.29 36.33 12.39
C PHE A 259 -14.16 36.93 10.99
N GLY A 260 -14.71 36.27 9.95
CA GLY A 260 -14.70 36.71 8.53
C GLY A 260 -16.00 37.35 8.07
#